data_bce71ba6643c62c6260070cd61c16f8b
#
_entry.id   bce71ba6643c62c6260070cd61c16f8b
#
_cell.length_a   1.000
_cell.length_b   1.000
_cell.length_c   1.000
_cell.angle_alpha   90.00
_cell.angle_beta   90.00
_cell.angle_gamma   90.00
#
_symmetry.space_group_name_H-M   'P 1'
#
loop_
_entity.id
_entity.type
_entity.pdbx_description
1 polymer ?
#
loop_
_entity_poly.entity_id
_entity_poly.type
_entity_poly.pdbx_seq_one_letter_code
_entity_poly.pdbx_strand_id
1 'polypeptide(L)'
;MAQFTEDIVNSDGFKKQLKREVDMANKRLKRADPYISRIYKEKFGLEKISRKGGFEDKMKALSMARQINDDNLMTKRGFDQYVSQQAKDLRLSKKEVRYMISQIDNDKLGFVSGSKLKYGSNPQVDFLYDDFISTRENLENSLDAMAQKAEQDISLANEIDNEIDRTVTEITQLENNDDNQDSGNNKRARALESKAVDLMVKFMQQTGIDL
;
A
#
# COMPACT_ATOMS: atom_id res chain seq x y z
N MET A 1 13.75 19.16 3.98
CA MET A 1 12.37 18.72 3.68
C MET A 1 11.61 19.98 3.39
N ALA A 2 10.89 20.01 2.33
CA ALA A 2 10.12 21.19 1.99
C ALA A 2 8.96 21.35 2.99
N GLN A 3 8.57 22.56 3.22
CA GLN A 3 7.61 22.94 4.26
C GLN A 3 6.23 22.32 4.00
N PHE A 4 5.86 22.15 2.73
CA PHE A 4 4.58 21.57 2.33
C PHE A 4 4.38 20.11 2.83
N THR A 5 5.38 19.25 2.68
CA THR A 5 5.30 17.87 3.16
C THR A 5 5.26 17.76 4.68
N GLU A 6 5.95 18.68 5.38
CA GLU A 6 5.86 18.79 6.84
C GLU A 6 4.48 19.27 7.29
N ASP A 7 3.90 20.24 6.61
CA ASP A 7 2.56 20.78 6.92
C ASP A 7 1.49 19.70 6.73
N ILE A 8 1.58 18.89 5.66
CA ILE A 8 0.68 17.75 5.45
C ILE A 8 0.71 16.78 6.64
N VAL A 9 1.90 16.29 7.01
CA VAL A 9 2.02 15.30 8.10
C VAL A 9 1.61 15.84 9.45
N ASN A 10 1.69 17.14 9.62
CA ASN A 10 1.31 17.82 10.86
C ASN A 10 -0.16 18.22 10.89
N SER A 11 -0.84 18.23 9.74
CA SER A 11 -2.27 18.56 9.69
C SER A 11 -3.12 17.54 10.47
N ASP A 12 -4.15 18.02 11.13
CA ASP A 12 -5.07 17.16 11.88
C ASP A 12 -5.93 16.31 10.94
N GLY A 13 -6.21 16.80 9.73
CA GLY A 13 -6.92 16.07 8.68
C GLY A 13 -6.16 14.81 8.30
N PHE A 14 -4.90 14.95 7.89
CA PHE A 14 -4.04 13.84 7.53
C PHE A 14 -3.86 12.84 8.67
N LYS A 15 -3.57 13.30 9.89
CA LYS A 15 -3.41 12.42 11.06
C LYS A 15 -4.65 11.59 11.35
N LYS A 16 -5.83 12.20 11.30
CA LYS A 16 -7.12 11.51 11.50
C LYS A 16 -7.36 10.49 10.40
N GLN A 17 -7.09 10.87 9.15
CA GLN A 17 -7.26 10.00 7.99
C GLN A 17 -6.31 8.80 8.03
N LEU A 18 -5.02 9.02 8.25
CA LEU A 18 -4.01 7.97 8.40
C LEU A 18 -4.42 6.98 9.50
N LYS A 19 -4.80 7.48 10.68
CA LYS A 19 -5.25 6.64 11.79
C LYS A 19 -6.47 5.81 11.40
N ARG A 20 -7.49 6.43 10.78
CA ARG A 20 -8.71 5.75 10.36
C ARG A 20 -8.41 4.62 9.38
N GLU A 21 -7.65 4.90 8.32
CA GLU A 21 -7.34 3.92 7.28
C GLU A 21 -6.51 2.76 7.83
N VAL A 22 -5.49 3.04 8.64
CA VAL A 22 -4.65 2.02 9.28
C VAL A 22 -5.46 1.16 10.26
N ASP A 23 -6.33 1.75 11.06
CA ASP A 23 -7.20 1.01 11.99
C ASP A 23 -8.18 0.09 11.25
N MET A 24 -8.74 0.56 10.12
CA MET A 24 -9.62 -0.25 9.28
C MET A 24 -8.85 -1.41 8.62
N ALA A 25 -7.70 -1.14 8.02
CA ALA A 25 -6.85 -2.17 7.43
C ALA A 25 -6.46 -3.24 8.45
N ASN A 26 -6.04 -2.85 9.66
CA ASN A 26 -5.75 -3.78 10.74
C ASN A 26 -6.95 -4.62 11.17
N LYS A 27 -8.15 -4.04 11.21
CA LYS A 27 -9.40 -4.82 11.49
C LYS A 27 -9.69 -5.83 10.39
N ARG A 28 -9.50 -5.46 9.13
CA ARG A 28 -9.67 -6.39 7.99
C ARG A 28 -8.66 -7.53 8.06
N LEU A 29 -7.37 -7.22 8.26
CA LEU A 29 -6.32 -8.23 8.42
C LEU A 29 -6.56 -9.18 9.60
N LYS A 30 -7.14 -8.71 10.71
CA LYS A 30 -7.56 -9.59 11.82
C LYS A 30 -8.67 -10.57 11.46
N ARG A 31 -9.52 -10.22 10.50
CA ARG A 31 -10.62 -11.08 10.00
C ARG A 31 -10.20 -11.94 8.82
N ALA A 32 -9.12 -11.59 8.16
CA ALA A 32 -8.55 -12.37 7.07
C ALA A 32 -8.03 -13.72 7.59
N ASP A 33 -7.80 -14.66 6.68
CA ASP A 33 -7.11 -15.89 7.01
C ASP A 33 -5.73 -15.59 7.60
N PRO A 34 -5.26 -16.36 8.61
CA PRO A 34 -3.96 -16.12 9.24
C PRO A 34 -2.78 -16.11 8.27
N TYR A 35 -2.82 -16.94 7.23
CA TYR A 35 -1.80 -16.98 6.18
C TYR A 35 -1.77 -15.66 5.40
N ILE A 36 -2.91 -15.21 4.89
CA ILE A 36 -3.06 -13.94 4.18
C ILE A 36 -2.63 -12.77 5.08
N SER A 37 -3.13 -12.74 6.32
CA SER A 37 -2.77 -11.70 7.29
C SER A 37 -1.28 -11.63 7.56
N ARG A 38 -0.59 -12.77 7.61
CA ARG A 38 0.87 -12.82 7.82
C ARG A 38 1.62 -12.21 6.65
N ILE A 39 1.30 -12.59 5.41
CA ILE A 39 1.96 -12.06 4.21
C ILE A 39 1.83 -10.54 4.13
N TYR A 40 0.62 -10.00 4.34
CA TYR A 40 0.41 -8.55 4.36
C TYR A 40 1.22 -7.85 5.46
N LYS A 41 1.33 -8.44 6.65
CA LYS A 41 2.11 -7.87 7.76
C LYS A 41 3.61 -7.91 7.51
N GLU A 42 4.12 -9.00 6.95
CA GLU A 42 5.54 -9.15 6.61
C GLU A 42 5.95 -8.15 5.52
N LYS A 43 5.11 -7.97 4.49
CA LYS A 43 5.44 -7.08 3.39
C LYS A 43 5.30 -5.60 3.76
N PHE A 44 4.33 -5.23 4.57
CA PHE A 44 3.96 -3.82 4.73
C PHE A 44 4.26 -3.21 6.11
N GLY A 45 4.37 -3.97 7.17
CA GLY A 45 4.78 -3.47 8.49
C GLY A 45 4.01 -2.23 9.00
N LEU A 46 2.74 -2.04 8.60
CA LEU A 46 1.92 -0.84 8.77
C LEU A 46 1.96 -0.21 10.18
N GLU A 47 2.02 -1.04 11.23
CA GLU A 47 2.03 -0.54 12.60
C GLU A 47 3.31 0.20 12.99
N LYS A 48 4.45 -0.17 12.40
CA LYS A 48 5.73 0.50 12.67
C LYS A 48 5.84 1.81 11.90
N ILE A 49 5.42 1.79 10.65
CA ILE A 49 5.55 2.90 9.70
C ILE A 49 4.65 4.07 10.12
N SER A 50 3.41 3.81 10.52
CA SER A 50 2.43 4.86 10.86
C SER A 50 2.76 5.68 12.10
N ARG A 51 3.59 5.15 13.03
CA ARG A 51 3.84 5.78 14.34
C ARG A 51 5.10 6.65 14.40
N LYS A 52 6.15 6.32 13.66
CA LYS A 52 7.50 6.93 13.83
C LYS A 52 8.14 7.41 12.55
N GLY A 53 7.56 7.15 11.40
CA GLY A 53 8.11 7.50 10.11
C GLY A 53 7.93 8.98 9.77
N GLY A 54 8.76 9.50 8.87
CA GLY A 54 8.61 10.78 8.22
C GLY A 54 7.43 10.83 7.24
N PHE A 55 7.41 11.84 6.38
CA PHE A 55 6.37 12.03 5.37
C PHE A 55 6.19 10.79 4.46
N GLU A 56 7.28 10.31 3.87
CA GLU A 56 7.24 9.17 2.94
C GLU A 56 6.67 7.90 3.59
N ASP A 57 7.11 7.59 4.81
CA ASP A 57 6.62 6.43 5.55
C ASP A 57 5.11 6.53 5.84
N LYS A 58 4.65 7.71 6.23
CA LYS A 58 3.23 7.94 6.53
C LYS A 58 2.37 7.89 5.27
N MET A 59 2.86 8.46 4.15
CA MET A 59 2.20 8.36 2.85
C MET A 59 2.12 6.90 2.38
N LYS A 60 3.22 6.17 2.50
CA LYS A 60 3.27 4.74 2.19
C LYS A 60 2.27 3.96 3.04
N ALA A 61 2.22 4.22 4.35
CA ALA A 61 1.26 3.57 5.24
C ALA A 61 -0.19 3.90 4.87
N LEU A 62 -0.49 5.14 4.50
CA LEU A 62 -1.83 5.57 4.10
C LEU A 62 -2.26 4.90 2.79
N SER A 63 -1.41 4.96 1.74
CA SER A 63 -1.70 4.35 0.45
C SER A 63 -1.93 2.84 0.57
N MET A 64 -1.07 2.14 1.30
CA MET A 64 -1.21 0.71 1.55
C MET A 64 -2.44 0.36 2.37
N ALA A 65 -2.74 1.14 3.41
CA ALA A 65 -3.93 0.90 4.22
C ALA A 65 -5.21 1.03 3.40
N ARG A 66 -5.31 2.02 2.52
CA ARG A 66 -6.44 2.20 1.59
C ARG A 66 -6.58 1.01 0.66
N GLN A 67 -5.49 0.57 0.04
CA GLN A 67 -5.51 -0.56 -0.87
C GLN A 67 -5.95 -1.85 -0.14
N ILE A 68 -5.47 -2.11 1.08
CA ILE A 68 -5.94 -3.22 1.91
C ILE A 68 -7.44 -3.07 2.22
N ASN A 69 -7.92 -1.84 2.43
CA ASN A 69 -9.34 -1.58 2.69
C ASN A 69 -10.22 -1.83 1.47
N ASP A 70 -9.68 -1.64 0.27
CA ASP A 70 -10.39 -1.87 -1.00
C ASP A 70 -10.25 -3.32 -1.48
N ASP A 71 -9.24 -4.06 -1.01
CA ASP A 71 -8.97 -5.43 -1.43
C ASP A 71 -10.01 -6.43 -0.88
N ASN A 72 -10.30 -7.46 -1.66
CA ASN A 72 -11.19 -8.54 -1.27
C ASN A 72 -10.43 -9.68 -0.59
N LEU A 73 -9.92 -9.41 0.60
CA LEU A 73 -9.12 -10.36 1.37
C LEU A 73 -9.89 -11.65 1.65
N MET A 74 -9.25 -12.79 1.45
CA MET A 74 -9.81 -14.08 1.81
C MET A 74 -10.06 -14.17 3.31
N THR A 75 -11.32 -14.32 3.72
CA THR A 75 -11.69 -14.47 5.12
C THR A 75 -11.36 -15.87 5.65
N LYS A 76 -11.30 -16.03 6.98
CA LYS A 76 -11.16 -17.35 7.61
C LYS A 76 -12.21 -18.35 7.11
N ARG A 77 -13.44 -17.89 6.94
CA ARG A 77 -14.54 -18.72 6.42
C ARG A 77 -14.30 -19.10 4.96
N GLY A 78 -13.85 -18.16 4.13
CA GLY A 78 -13.51 -18.41 2.73
C GLY A 78 -12.40 -19.44 2.60
N PHE A 79 -11.34 -19.32 3.41
CA PHE A 79 -10.26 -20.30 3.46
C PHE A 79 -10.75 -21.68 3.93
N ASP A 80 -11.60 -21.74 4.94
CA ASP A 80 -12.20 -23.00 5.39
C ASP A 80 -13.07 -23.66 4.31
N GLN A 81 -13.77 -22.87 3.50
CA GLN A 81 -14.52 -23.35 2.35
C GLN A 81 -13.59 -23.89 1.26
N TYR A 82 -12.52 -23.18 0.94
CA TYR A 82 -11.49 -23.61 0.01
C TYR A 82 -10.88 -24.95 0.45
N VAL A 83 -10.39 -25.06 1.70
CA VAL A 83 -9.85 -26.30 2.25
C VAL A 83 -10.88 -27.43 2.21
N SER A 84 -12.14 -27.12 2.46
CA SER A 84 -13.23 -28.14 2.43
C SER A 84 -13.49 -28.65 1.02
N GLN A 85 -13.40 -27.77 0.02
CA GLN A 85 -13.56 -28.15 -1.38
C GLN A 85 -12.38 -29.02 -1.83
N GLN A 86 -11.15 -28.57 -1.58
CA GLN A 86 -9.94 -29.32 -1.90
C GLN A 86 -9.92 -30.71 -1.22
N ALA A 87 -10.37 -30.79 0.03
CA ALA A 87 -10.45 -32.05 0.76
C ALA A 87 -11.41 -33.06 0.07
N LYS A 88 -12.53 -32.58 -0.46
CA LYS A 88 -13.47 -33.41 -1.24
C LYS A 88 -12.87 -33.86 -2.57
N ASP A 89 -12.32 -32.93 -3.31
CA ASP A 89 -11.80 -33.16 -4.66
C ASP A 89 -10.60 -34.13 -4.65
N LEU A 90 -9.72 -33.98 -3.64
CA LEU A 90 -8.56 -34.82 -3.44
C LEU A 90 -8.83 -36.10 -2.64
N ARG A 91 -10.03 -36.28 -2.11
CA ARG A 91 -10.40 -37.39 -1.19
C ARG A 91 -9.46 -37.44 0.04
N LEU A 92 -9.08 -36.29 0.56
CA LEU A 92 -8.25 -36.13 1.74
C LEU A 92 -9.05 -35.56 2.91
N SER A 93 -8.53 -35.66 4.12
CA SER A 93 -9.07 -34.93 5.25
C SER A 93 -8.68 -33.43 5.17
N LYS A 94 -9.50 -32.56 5.75
CA LYS A 94 -9.15 -31.11 5.87
C LYS A 94 -7.82 -30.88 6.57
N LYS A 95 -7.44 -31.77 7.50
CA LYS A 95 -6.16 -31.69 8.23
C LYS A 95 -4.97 -31.96 7.31
N GLU A 96 -5.11 -32.94 6.42
CA GLU A 96 -4.07 -33.25 5.42
C GLU A 96 -3.91 -32.10 4.42
N VAL A 97 -5.03 -31.56 3.89
CA VAL A 97 -4.98 -30.39 2.99
C VAL A 97 -4.32 -29.19 3.65
N ARG A 98 -4.68 -28.86 4.90
CA ARG A 98 -4.04 -27.76 5.66
C ARG A 98 -2.56 -28.01 5.90
N TYR A 99 -2.18 -29.25 6.20
CA TYR A 99 -0.79 -29.62 6.33
C TYR A 99 -0.01 -29.42 5.03
N MET A 100 -0.57 -29.87 3.91
CA MET A 100 0.03 -29.69 2.58
C MET A 100 0.22 -28.21 2.24
N ILE A 101 -0.82 -27.39 2.44
CA ILE A 101 -0.74 -25.94 2.25
C ILE A 101 0.37 -25.33 3.13
N SER A 102 0.47 -25.74 4.39
CA SER A 102 1.52 -25.24 5.28
C SER A 102 2.93 -25.63 4.84
N GLN A 103 3.10 -26.79 4.19
CA GLN A 103 4.38 -27.20 3.63
C GLN A 103 4.74 -26.37 2.40
N ILE A 104 3.78 -26.12 1.51
CA ILE A 104 3.98 -25.26 0.33
C ILE A 104 4.40 -23.85 0.78
N ASP A 105 3.78 -23.33 1.84
CA ASP A 105 4.08 -22.01 2.36
C ASP A 105 5.46 -21.90 3.03
N ASN A 106 5.85 -22.91 3.80
CA ASN A 106 7.13 -22.91 4.52
C ASN A 106 8.34 -23.18 3.64
N ASP A 107 8.13 -23.88 2.53
CA ASP A 107 9.22 -24.38 1.70
C ASP A 107 9.22 -23.70 0.32
N LYS A 108 9.65 -22.45 0.30
CA LYS A 108 9.60 -21.56 -0.88
C LYS A 108 10.18 -22.16 -2.17
N LEU A 109 11.02 -23.18 -2.09
CA LEU A 109 11.67 -23.81 -3.25
C LEU A 109 11.84 -25.32 -3.10
N GLY A 110 11.84 -25.88 -1.90
CA GLY A 110 12.14 -27.29 -1.62
C GLY A 110 10.92 -28.20 -1.59
N PHE A 111 9.71 -27.63 -1.42
CA PHE A 111 8.49 -28.40 -1.33
C PHE A 111 8.30 -29.34 -2.53
N VAL A 112 8.60 -28.88 -3.73
CA VAL A 112 8.46 -29.67 -4.96
C VAL A 112 9.23 -30.97 -4.87
N SER A 113 10.51 -30.92 -4.44
CA SER A 113 11.33 -32.13 -4.30
C SER A 113 10.90 -32.98 -3.11
N GLY A 114 10.69 -32.39 -1.95
CA GLY A 114 10.36 -33.11 -0.72
C GLY A 114 8.98 -33.73 -0.72
N SER A 115 7.98 -33.04 -1.23
CA SER A 115 6.59 -33.53 -1.24
C SER A 115 6.30 -34.48 -2.37
N LYS A 116 6.88 -34.27 -3.56
CA LYS A 116 6.82 -35.25 -4.64
C LYS A 116 7.47 -36.55 -4.23
N LEU A 117 8.56 -36.51 -3.44
CA LEU A 117 9.16 -37.71 -2.87
C LEU A 117 8.27 -38.39 -1.81
N LYS A 118 7.55 -37.59 -1.00
CA LYS A 118 6.73 -38.10 0.12
C LYS A 118 5.37 -38.67 -0.34
N TYR A 119 4.74 -38.04 -1.34
CA TYR A 119 3.40 -38.42 -1.80
C TYR A 119 3.40 -39.15 -3.15
N GLY A 120 4.58 -39.35 -3.76
CA GLY A 120 4.72 -39.96 -5.09
C GLY A 120 4.19 -39.05 -6.20
N SER A 121 4.14 -39.59 -7.41
CA SER A 121 3.52 -38.93 -8.57
C SER A 121 2.00 -39.04 -8.47
N ASN A 122 1.40 -38.31 -7.55
CA ASN A 122 -0.06 -38.23 -7.43
C ASN A 122 -0.56 -36.97 -8.15
N PRO A 123 -1.22 -37.08 -9.31
CA PRO A 123 -1.69 -35.93 -10.07
C PRO A 123 -2.59 -34.98 -9.26
N GLN A 124 -3.29 -35.47 -8.26
CA GLN A 124 -4.15 -34.67 -7.40
C GLN A 124 -3.34 -33.77 -6.45
N VAL A 125 -2.19 -34.24 -5.99
CA VAL A 125 -1.27 -33.45 -5.15
C VAL A 125 -0.56 -32.40 -6.00
N ASP A 126 -0.16 -32.75 -7.22
CA ASP A 126 0.43 -31.81 -8.16
C ASP A 126 -0.57 -30.70 -8.50
N PHE A 127 -1.85 -31.04 -8.73
CA PHE A 127 -2.91 -30.05 -8.97
C PHE A 127 -3.10 -29.09 -7.78
N LEU A 128 -3.18 -29.58 -6.55
CA LEU A 128 -3.29 -28.72 -5.37
C LEU A 128 -2.09 -27.79 -5.22
N TYR A 129 -0.90 -28.30 -5.52
CA TYR A 129 0.33 -27.52 -5.50
C TYR A 129 0.26 -26.40 -6.52
N ASP A 130 -0.06 -26.69 -7.76
CA ASP A 130 -0.11 -25.72 -8.85
C ASP A 130 -1.20 -24.66 -8.60
N ASP A 131 -2.38 -25.06 -8.11
CA ASP A 131 -3.47 -24.17 -7.75
C ASP A 131 -3.09 -23.22 -6.59
N PHE A 132 -2.44 -23.75 -5.56
CA PHE A 132 -1.99 -22.94 -4.43
C PHE A 132 -0.83 -22.02 -4.80
N ILE A 133 0.12 -22.46 -5.59
CA ILE A 133 1.22 -21.62 -6.08
C ILE A 133 0.68 -20.49 -6.95
N SER A 134 -0.24 -20.78 -7.88
CA SER A 134 -0.89 -19.76 -8.69
C SER A 134 -1.63 -18.73 -7.84
N THR A 135 -2.37 -19.18 -6.82
CA THR A 135 -3.04 -18.28 -5.87
C THR A 135 -2.05 -17.40 -5.10
N ARG A 136 -0.92 -17.96 -4.69
CA ARG A 136 0.13 -17.25 -4.00
C ARG A 136 0.83 -16.23 -4.91
N GLU A 137 1.19 -16.60 -6.14
CA GLU A 137 1.78 -15.70 -7.12
C GLU A 137 0.85 -14.51 -7.42
N ASN A 138 -0.45 -14.76 -7.58
CA ASN A 138 -1.45 -13.71 -7.76
C ASN A 138 -1.49 -12.76 -6.54
N LEU A 139 -1.40 -13.29 -5.33
CA LEU A 139 -1.32 -12.49 -4.12
C LEU A 139 -0.02 -11.67 -4.08
N GLU A 140 1.13 -12.26 -4.36
CA GLU A 140 2.42 -11.57 -4.40
C GLU A 140 2.42 -10.45 -5.45
N ASN A 141 1.90 -10.71 -6.64
CA ASN A 141 1.74 -9.71 -7.70
C ASN A 141 0.82 -8.56 -7.27
N SER A 142 -0.28 -8.86 -6.59
CA SER A 142 -1.18 -7.84 -6.03
C SER A 142 -0.46 -6.96 -4.99
N LEU A 143 0.34 -7.59 -4.11
CA LEU A 143 1.13 -6.87 -3.11
C LEU A 143 2.21 -5.99 -3.73
N ASP A 144 2.84 -6.45 -4.82
CA ASP A 144 3.83 -5.67 -5.55
C ASP A 144 3.18 -4.47 -6.26
N ALA A 145 2.01 -4.67 -6.86
CA ALA A 145 1.23 -3.58 -7.44
C ALA A 145 0.83 -2.53 -6.39
N MET A 146 0.44 -2.97 -5.20
CA MET A 146 0.13 -2.08 -4.07
C MET A 146 1.37 -1.27 -3.63
N ALA A 147 2.54 -1.91 -3.55
CA ALA A 147 3.78 -1.24 -3.21
C ALA A 147 4.17 -0.20 -4.28
N GLN A 148 4.10 -0.57 -5.56
CA GLN A 148 4.37 0.34 -6.67
C GLN A 148 3.45 1.55 -6.67
N LYS A 149 2.15 1.36 -6.42
CA LYS A 149 1.22 2.48 -6.31
C LYS A 149 1.57 3.41 -5.16
N ALA A 150 1.96 2.87 -4.00
CA ALA A 150 2.39 3.69 -2.87
C ALA A 150 3.65 4.52 -3.20
N GLU A 151 4.59 3.95 -3.96
CA GLU A 151 5.78 4.67 -4.45
C GLU A 151 5.42 5.77 -5.45
N GLN A 152 4.45 5.52 -6.34
CA GLN A 152 3.93 6.53 -7.26
C GLN A 152 3.27 7.70 -6.52
N ASP A 153 2.46 7.42 -5.48
CA ASP A 153 1.84 8.46 -4.66
C ASP A 153 2.89 9.34 -3.95
N ILE A 154 3.99 8.74 -3.48
CA ILE A 154 5.12 9.43 -2.85
C ILE A 154 5.87 10.27 -3.88
N SER A 155 6.17 9.71 -5.05
CA SER A 155 6.85 10.43 -6.14
C SER A 155 6.07 11.67 -6.57
N LEU A 156 4.75 11.52 -6.73
CA LEU A 156 3.86 12.64 -7.06
C LEU A 156 3.90 13.73 -5.98
N ALA A 157 3.88 13.35 -4.71
CA ALA A 157 3.97 14.30 -3.61
C ALA A 157 5.28 15.09 -3.65
N ASN A 158 6.40 14.40 -3.88
CA ASN A 158 7.71 15.02 -3.97
C ASN A 158 7.85 15.94 -5.20
N GLU A 159 7.25 15.58 -6.34
CA GLU A 159 7.22 16.44 -7.54
C GLU A 159 6.46 17.73 -7.26
N ILE A 160 5.29 17.62 -6.63
CA ILE A 160 4.45 18.78 -6.27
C ILE A 160 5.17 19.66 -5.25
N ASP A 161 5.82 19.07 -4.26
CA ASP A 161 6.61 19.76 -3.26
C ASP A 161 7.74 20.61 -3.90
N ASN A 162 8.49 20.00 -4.83
CA ASN A 162 9.54 20.71 -5.58
C ASN A 162 8.99 21.87 -6.42
N GLU A 163 7.80 21.71 -7.01
CA GLU A 163 7.18 22.76 -7.82
C GLU A 163 6.64 23.89 -6.94
N ILE A 164 6.12 23.59 -5.76
CA ILE A 164 5.71 24.59 -4.78
C ILE A 164 6.93 25.38 -4.30
N ASP A 165 8.03 24.72 -3.95
CA ASP A 165 9.26 25.37 -3.51
C ASP A 165 9.83 26.33 -4.57
N ARG A 166 9.81 25.92 -5.85
CA ARG A 166 10.20 26.80 -6.97
C ARG A 166 9.29 28.02 -7.04
N THR A 167 8.00 27.80 -6.93
CA THR A 167 6.99 28.87 -7.01
C THR A 167 7.17 29.87 -5.87
N VAL A 168 7.36 29.40 -4.64
CA VAL A 168 7.62 30.26 -3.47
C VAL A 168 8.94 31.04 -3.64
N THR A 169 9.98 30.38 -4.15
CA THR A 169 11.27 31.05 -4.42
C THR A 169 11.13 32.19 -5.46
N GLU A 170 10.36 31.94 -6.52
CA GLU A 170 10.08 32.98 -7.53
C GLU A 170 9.27 34.16 -6.95
N ILE A 171 8.27 33.90 -6.10
CA ILE A 171 7.51 34.93 -5.41
C ILE A 171 8.44 35.79 -4.54
N THR A 172 9.27 35.16 -3.72
CA THR A 172 10.22 35.88 -2.83
C THR A 172 11.22 36.73 -3.61
N GLN A 173 11.68 36.23 -4.77
CA GLN A 173 12.56 37.01 -5.64
C GLN A 173 11.87 38.24 -6.26
N LEU A 174 10.58 38.09 -6.62
CA LEU A 174 9.81 39.20 -7.14
C LEU A 174 9.55 40.27 -6.09
N GLU A 175 9.22 39.86 -4.86
CA GLU A 175 8.99 40.74 -3.72
C GLU A 175 10.27 41.54 -3.35
N ASN A 176 11.44 40.87 -3.34
CA ASN A 176 12.72 41.51 -3.04
C ASN A 176 13.23 42.47 -4.12
N ASN A 177 12.75 42.37 -5.36
CA ASN A 177 13.13 43.21 -6.48
C ASN A 177 12.20 44.43 -6.69
N ASP A 178 11.24 44.66 -5.80
CA ASP A 178 10.10 45.55 -6.00
C ASP A 178 10.37 46.99 -5.56
N ASP A 179 11.63 47.42 -5.42
CA ASP A 179 11.95 48.82 -5.08
C ASP A 179 11.56 49.84 -6.17
N ASN A 180 11.11 49.42 -7.39
CA ASN A 180 10.81 50.38 -8.45
C ASN A 180 9.78 50.04 -9.56
N GLN A 181 9.01 48.92 -9.54
CA GLN A 181 7.98 48.66 -10.59
C GLN A 181 6.72 47.94 -10.08
N ASP A 182 5.77 48.74 -9.69
CA ASP A 182 4.65 48.42 -8.79
C ASP A 182 3.47 47.60 -9.34
N SER A 183 3.31 47.38 -10.62
CA SER A 183 2.09 46.69 -11.08
C SER A 183 2.28 45.33 -11.77
N GLY A 184 3.42 45.12 -12.36
CA GLY A 184 3.74 43.89 -13.11
C GLY A 184 4.12 42.75 -12.20
N ASN A 185 4.95 43.00 -11.21
CA ASN A 185 5.42 41.99 -10.24
C ASN A 185 4.30 41.51 -9.36
N ASN A 186 3.38 42.37 -8.93
CA ASN A 186 2.24 42.03 -8.12
C ASN A 186 1.24 41.09 -8.87
N LYS A 187 1.04 41.27 -10.17
CA LYS A 187 0.22 40.37 -11.01
C LYS A 187 0.91 39.00 -11.15
N ARG A 188 2.22 38.98 -11.31
CA ARG A 188 3.00 37.75 -11.45
C ARG A 188 3.03 36.96 -10.14
N ALA A 189 3.24 37.63 -9.01
CA ALA A 189 3.17 37.02 -7.68
C ALA A 189 1.81 36.35 -7.42
N ARG A 190 0.70 37.07 -7.68
CA ARG A 190 -0.65 36.48 -7.54
C ARG A 190 -0.90 35.29 -8.48
N ALA A 191 -0.37 35.31 -9.69
CA ALA A 191 -0.47 34.18 -10.60
C ALA A 191 0.30 32.94 -10.09
N LEU A 192 1.45 33.15 -9.47
CA LEU A 192 2.25 32.09 -8.85
C LEU A 192 1.59 31.54 -7.58
N GLU A 193 1.00 32.40 -6.75
CA GLU A 193 0.21 31.97 -5.60
C GLU A 193 -0.98 31.09 -6.04
N SER A 194 -1.70 31.52 -7.08
CA SER A 194 -2.81 30.72 -7.65
C SER A 194 -2.31 29.36 -8.14
N LYS A 195 -1.15 29.32 -8.80
CA LYS A 195 -0.52 28.07 -9.26
C LYS A 195 -0.17 27.15 -8.09
N ALA A 196 0.37 27.68 -7.00
CA ALA A 196 0.68 26.89 -5.81
C ALA A 196 -0.58 26.27 -5.21
N VAL A 197 -1.66 27.05 -5.10
CA VAL A 197 -2.96 26.53 -4.64
C VAL A 197 -3.51 25.46 -5.57
N ASP A 198 -3.44 25.65 -6.88
CA ASP A 198 -3.89 24.64 -7.85
C ASP A 198 -3.11 23.32 -7.75
N LEU A 199 -1.79 23.40 -7.48
CA LEU A 199 -0.95 22.23 -7.25
C LEU A 199 -1.36 21.48 -5.98
N MET A 200 -1.63 22.21 -4.88
CA MET A 200 -2.14 21.62 -3.63
C MET A 200 -3.48 20.92 -3.84
N VAL A 201 -4.42 21.57 -4.53
CA VAL A 201 -5.73 20.99 -4.87
C VAL A 201 -5.57 19.74 -5.73
N LYS A 202 -4.70 19.78 -6.74
CA LYS A 202 -4.39 18.62 -7.58
C LYS A 202 -3.84 17.45 -6.75
N PHE A 203 -2.92 17.74 -5.82
CA PHE A 203 -2.38 16.73 -4.91
C PHE A 203 -3.49 16.08 -4.07
N MET A 204 -4.34 16.90 -3.45
CA MET A 204 -5.47 16.41 -2.65
C MET A 204 -6.42 15.53 -3.48
N GLN A 205 -6.76 15.95 -4.71
CA GLN A 205 -7.63 15.17 -5.60
C GLN A 205 -7.02 13.83 -6.02
N GLN A 206 -5.73 13.81 -6.33
CA GLN A 206 -5.05 12.59 -6.80
C GLN A 206 -4.73 11.62 -5.67
N THR A 207 -4.34 12.12 -4.51
CA THR A 207 -4.02 11.30 -3.35
C THR A 207 -5.21 11.06 -2.42
N GLY A 208 -6.29 11.85 -2.54
CA GLY A 208 -7.44 11.81 -1.64
C GLY A 208 -7.07 12.18 -0.20
N ILE A 209 -6.06 13.02 0.00
CA ILE A 209 -5.65 13.53 1.31
C ILE A 209 -6.39 14.84 1.56
N ASP A 210 -7.06 14.94 2.71
CA ASP A 210 -7.66 16.18 3.21
C ASP A 210 -6.63 16.89 4.09
N LEU A 211 -6.31 18.14 3.77
CA LEU A 211 -5.39 19.01 4.51
C LEU A 211 -6.11 19.83 5.58
#